data_792ef667b1072554f155961fff86bb4d
#
_entry.id   792ef667b1072554f155961fff86bb4d
#
_cell.length_a   1.000
_cell.length_b   1.000
_cell.length_c   1.000
_cell.angle_alpha   90.00
_cell.angle_beta   90.00
_cell.angle_gamma   90.00
#
_symmetry.space_group_name_H-M   'P 1'
#
loop_
_entity.id
_entity.type
_entity.pdbx_description
1 polymer ?
#
loop_
_entity_poly.entity_id
_entity_poly.type
_entity_poly.pdbx_seq_one_letter_code
_entity_poly.pdbx_strand_id
1 'polypeptide(L)'
;MRRKAGKSTAVTPSLHARPSSKVHHDLKRRAFLQGIGTTAGATVLASTIGTPFAAYAQQTGGKPSGSPAPRRGGRVTLLVNPEPNVLINFATTAGAEDKASPKITEGLLAYDFDVQPQPQLATKWEISSDGLQYTFHLRENVRWHDGKPFTSQDVAQSIKLLQTYHPRGRATFANVTGVDTPDAHTAVLRLSRPAPYLLYALAASESPIVPAHLYANGDPLNNPNNTKPIGTGPYLFKEWVRGSHVRLVRNPDYWDAPKPYVDELWLTFIPDAAARAASLETGELDLAGENPVPLTDIARLTKEPHLQLETRGYSYDAALTQLVFNLDNPYLKDVHVRHAIGHAIDRQAILRSVFYGYGVPSPAAISPLLSQFYDAAVESYPYDPALAEKLLDDAGYRRKGDAQSFRFPLTIDYNPYDPSFQLLAQFLRQSLRRVGIDATVRSQDFPTYVKRVFTDRAFDIDANFMGNTFDPTVGVQRIYWSKNFKPGVPFSNASHYENADADRLLEAAAVAVDRNKRIEIFKEFQLKVADDLPVYNLITLKQVTLYNKRVHGHTVTADGLCGNLAGLYVDA
;
A
#
# COMPACT_ATOMS: atom_id res chain seq x y z
N MET A 1 9.22 64.72 15.59
CA MET A 1 9.53 65.15 17.00
C MET A 1 9.92 63.90 17.76
N ARG A 2 11.21 63.74 17.96
CA ARG A 2 12.00 63.70 19.22
C ARG A 2 11.47 62.70 20.26
N ARG A 3 12.20 61.56 20.34
CA ARG A 3 13.17 61.15 21.40
C ARG A 3 12.54 60.80 22.77
N LYS A 4 12.77 59.63 23.33
CA LYS A 4 13.99 59.33 24.11
C LYS A 4 14.12 57.83 24.41
N ALA A 5 15.36 57.37 24.38
CA ALA A 5 15.86 56.11 24.86
C ALA A 5 16.00 56.08 26.38
N GLY A 6 15.91 54.90 26.98
CA GLY A 6 16.31 54.63 28.37
C GLY A 6 17.08 53.31 28.45
N LYS A 7 18.34 53.39 28.79
CA LYS A 7 19.32 52.35 29.03
C LYS A 7 19.26 51.78 30.46
N SER A 8 19.88 50.64 30.62
CA SER A 8 20.53 50.09 31.83
C SER A 8 19.68 49.09 32.60
N THR A 9 20.14 47.94 33.07
CA THR A 9 21.50 47.43 33.39
C THR A 9 21.45 45.93 33.57
N ALA A 10 22.53 45.27 33.23
CA ALA A 10 22.78 43.87 33.49
C ALA A 10 23.04 43.62 34.98
N VAL A 11 22.52 42.49 35.50
CA VAL A 11 23.06 41.83 36.69
C VAL A 11 23.06 40.32 36.47
N THR A 12 24.25 39.77 36.37
CA THR A 12 24.55 38.36 36.56
C THR A 12 24.73 38.07 38.02
N PRO A 13 24.32 36.90 38.53
CA PRO A 13 25.24 36.12 39.30
C PRO A 13 25.24 34.62 39.00
N SER A 14 26.45 34.16 38.78
CA SER A 14 27.19 33.01 39.26
C SER A 14 26.49 31.67 39.55
N LEU A 15 27.04 30.69 38.85
CA LEU A 15 27.22 29.25 39.11
C LEU A 15 27.04 28.79 40.57
N HIS A 16 26.19 27.75 40.74
CA HIS A 16 26.49 26.67 41.66
C HIS A 16 26.12 25.32 41.01
N ALA A 17 27.15 24.55 40.71
CA ALA A 17 27.09 23.16 40.31
C ALA A 17 26.72 22.27 41.52
N ARG A 18 25.89 21.27 41.35
CA ARG A 18 25.84 20.04 42.15
C ARG A 18 25.48 18.83 41.24
N PRO A 19 25.88 17.62 41.64
CA PRO A 19 26.44 16.65 40.72
C PRO A 19 25.46 15.56 40.27
N SER A 20 25.80 14.99 39.12
CA SER A 20 25.22 13.79 38.51
C SER A 20 25.28 12.57 39.41
N SER A 21 24.20 11.85 39.62
CA SER A 21 24.20 10.45 40.04
C SER A 21 23.84 9.57 38.82
N LYS A 22 24.90 8.96 38.28
CA LYS A 22 24.77 7.80 37.38
C LYS A 22 24.33 6.61 38.21
N VAL A 23 23.24 5.98 37.85
CA VAL A 23 22.92 4.62 38.29
C VAL A 23 23.12 3.71 37.09
N HIS A 24 24.24 2.99 37.14
CA HIS A 24 24.50 1.83 36.29
C HIS A 24 23.64 0.66 36.76
N HIS A 25 22.89 0.06 35.85
CA HIS A 25 22.48 -1.32 35.97
C HIS A 25 23.17 -2.16 34.91
N ASP A 26 24.31 -2.74 35.32
CA ASP A 26 24.93 -3.90 34.69
C ASP A 26 24.07 -5.14 34.96
N LEU A 27 23.58 -5.81 33.97
CA LEU A 27 23.09 -7.17 34.04
C LEU A 27 23.93 -8.09 33.16
N LYS A 28 24.64 -8.96 33.87
CA LYS A 28 25.66 -9.91 33.44
C LYS A 28 25.11 -10.93 32.45
N ARG A 29 25.73 -11.00 31.26
CA ARG A 29 25.80 -12.22 30.46
C ARG A 29 26.70 -13.22 31.18
N ARG A 30 26.21 -14.45 31.37
CA ARG A 30 27.06 -15.64 31.48
C ARG A 30 26.45 -16.80 30.74
N ALA A 31 27.25 -17.29 29.81
CA ALA A 31 27.08 -18.53 29.05
C ALA A 31 27.05 -19.76 29.95
N PHE A 32 26.29 -20.77 29.54
CA PHE A 32 26.54 -22.15 29.98
C PHE A 32 26.47 -23.04 28.74
N LEU A 33 27.62 -23.58 28.40
CA LEU A 33 27.83 -24.66 27.44
C LEU A 33 28.20 -25.94 28.23
N GLN A 34 27.72 -27.05 27.67
CA GLN A 34 28.18 -28.44 27.82
C GLN A 34 27.51 -29.34 28.86
N GLY A 35 27.08 -30.47 28.35
CA GLY A 35 26.82 -31.71 29.06
C GLY A 35 26.04 -32.72 28.25
N ILE A 36 26.77 -33.64 27.60
CA ILE A 36 26.28 -34.83 26.89
C ILE A 36 25.81 -35.88 27.91
N GLY A 37 24.70 -36.56 27.60
CA GLY A 37 24.32 -37.77 28.36
C GLY A 37 23.05 -38.44 27.81
N THR A 38 23.22 -39.58 27.21
CA THR A 38 22.23 -40.57 26.74
C THR A 38 21.44 -41.21 27.86
N THR A 39 20.13 -41.49 27.71
CA THR A 39 19.42 -42.77 27.70
C THR A 39 17.94 -42.68 28.07
N ALA A 40 17.14 -43.36 27.23
CA ALA A 40 15.93 -44.15 27.47
C ALA A 40 14.69 -43.61 28.23
N GLY A 41 13.61 -43.45 27.49
CA GLY A 41 12.32 -44.08 27.75
C GLY A 41 11.43 -43.59 28.88
N ALA A 42 10.40 -42.78 28.52
CA ALA A 42 9.08 -42.85 29.15
C ALA A 42 8.06 -42.05 28.31
N THR A 43 7.05 -42.74 27.85
CA THR A 43 5.87 -42.22 27.14
C THR A 43 5.01 -41.42 28.13
N VAL A 44 4.89 -40.10 27.95
CA VAL A 44 3.87 -39.31 28.59
C VAL A 44 3.10 -38.55 27.50
N LEU A 45 1.82 -38.89 27.37
CA LEU A 45 0.88 -38.11 26.58
C LEU A 45 0.75 -36.71 27.22
N ALA A 46 1.35 -35.71 26.59
CA ALA A 46 1.06 -34.30 26.84
C ALA A 46 0.35 -33.74 25.62
N SER A 47 -0.91 -33.38 25.82
CA SER A 47 -1.73 -32.64 24.86
C SER A 47 -1.05 -31.30 24.55
N THR A 48 -0.37 -31.20 23.43
CA THR A 48 0.21 -29.96 22.91
C THR A 48 -0.89 -29.17 22.21
N ILE A 49 -1.33 -28.09 22.83
CA ILE A 49 -1.96 -26.99 22.11
C ILE A 49 -0.86 -26.36 21.23
N GLY A 50 -0.76 -26.87 20.00
CA GLY A 50 0.17 -26.38 19.00
C GLY A 50 -0.22 -25.01 18.50
N THR A 51 0.63 -24.04 18.75
CA THR A 51 0.55 -22.72 18.10
C THR A 51 0.81 -22.88 16.59
N PRO A 52 -0.04 -22.33 15.70
CA PRO A 52 0.14 -22.45 14.24
C PRO A 52 1.06 -21.33 13.67
N PHE A 53 2.19 -21.03 14.32
CA PHE A 53 3.05 -19.90 13.90
C PHE A 53 4.30 -20.29 13.10
N ALA A 54 4.52 -21.60 12.78
CA ALA A 54 5.77 -22.05 12.15
C ALA A 54 5.63 -22.61 10.71
N ALA A 55 4.52 -22.40 10.01
CA ALA A 55 4.30 -23.06 8.71
C ALA A 55 4.13 -22.11 7.51
N TYR A 56 4.55 -20.84 7.60
CA TYR A 56 4.38 -19.89 6.49
C TYR A 56 5.67 -19.31 5.87
N ALA A 57 6.84 -19.81 6.27
CA ALA A 57 8.10 -19.43 5.66
C ALA A 57 8.70 -20.63 4.93
N GLN A 58 8.21 -20.93 3.73
CA GLN A 58 8.87 -21.63 2.61
C GLN A 58 7.83 -22.26 1.67
N GLN A 59 7.23 -21.44 0.81
CA GLN A 59 6.84 -21.93 -0.50
C GLN A 59 7.62 -21.14 -1.54
N THR A 60 8.84 -21.60 -1.76
CA THR A 60 9.61 -21.30 -2.98
C THR A 60 8.79 -21.72 -4.18
N GLY A 61 8.73 -20.86 -5.20
CA GLY A 61 7.93 -21.02 -6.40
C GLY A 61 8.13 -22.34 -7.18
N GLY A 62 7.50 -23.39 -6.68
CA GLY A 62 7.26 -24.60 -7.44
C GLY A 62 5.98 -24.40 -8.26
N LYS A 63 6.06 -24.61 -9.58
CA LYS A 63 4.86 -24.77 -10.40
C LYS A 63 3.94 -25.79 -9.72
N PRO A 64 2.63 -25.52 -9.54
CA PRO A 64 1.70 -26.53 -9.08
C PRO A 64 1.79 -27.72 -10.06
N SER A 65 2.17 -28.86 -9.57
CA SER A 65 2.18 -30.09 -10.36
C SER A 65 0.73 -30.45 -10.67
N GLY A 66 0.27 -30.17 -11.90
CA GLY A 66 -1.05 -30.54 -12.37
C GLY A 66 -1.80 -29.50 -13.22
N SER A 67 -1.31 -28.28 -13.38
CA SER A 67 -1.96 -27.32 -14.29
C SER A 67 -1.76 -27.76 -15.75
N PRO A 68 -2.83 -27.75 -16.57
CA PRO A 68 -2.70 -28.04 -17.99
C PRO A 68 -1.72 -27.07 -18.66
N ALA A 69 -1.07 -27.53 -19.72
CA ALA A 69 -0.19 -26.64 -20.49
C ALA A 69 -1.01 -25.50 -21.11
N PRO A 70 -0.48 -24.24 -21.11
CA PRO A 70 -1.18 -23.11 -21.71
C PRO A 70 -1.57 -23.38 -23.15
N ARG A 71 -2.83 -23.16 -23.48
CA ARG A 71 -3.38 -23.29 -24.83
C ARG A 71 -3.90 -21.95 -25.31
N ARG A 72 -3.84 -21.71 -26.62
CA ARG A 72 -4.45 -20.52 -27.25
C ARG A 72 -5.94 -20.73 -27.41
N GLY A 73 -6.69 -19.66 -27.19
CA GLY A 73 -8.13 -19.61 -27.40
C GLY A 73 -8.92 -19.12 -26.21
N GLY A 74 -10.20 -18.90 -26.43
CA GLY A 74 -11.16 -18.58 -25.39
C GLY A 74 -11.25 -17.11 -25.03
N ARG A 75 -12.26 -16.83 -24.18
CA ARG A 75 -12.57 -15.51 -23.62
C ARG A 75 -12.54 -15.58 -22.10
N VAL A 76 -12.03 -14.50 -21.49
CA VAL A 76 -12.08 -14.29 -20.04
C VAL A 76 -12.75 -12.97 -19.74
N THR A 77 -13.63 -12.95 -18.71
CA THR A 77 -14.28 -11.77 -18.18
C THR A 77 -13.61 -11.34 -16.88
N LEU A 78 -13.20 -10.07 -16.80
CA LEU A 78 -12.55 -9.45 -15.64
C LEU A 78 -13.43 -8.32 -15.11
N LEU A 79 -13.78 -8.36 -13.84
CA LEU A 79 -14.48 -7.26 -13.17
C LEU A 79 -13.57 -6.03 -13.07
N VAL A 80 -14.08 -4.90 -13.55
CA VAL A 80 -13.53 -3.56 -13.29
C VAL A 80 -14.64 -2.72 -12.67
N ASN A 81 -14.47 -2.27 -11.44
CA ASN A 81 -15.46 -1.49 -10.72
C ASN A 81 -14.77 -0.37 -9.92
N PRO A 82 -15.22 0.89 -10.06
CA PRO A 82 -16.23 1.38 -11.01
C PRO A 82 -15.77 1.29 -12.49
N GLU A 83 -16.63 1.70 -13.44
CA GLU A 83 -16.20 1.92 -14.82
C GLU A 83 -15.10 2.97 -14.86
N PRO A 84 -13.98 2.74 -15.59
CA PRO A 84 -12.90 3.73 -15.68
C PRO A 84 -13.33 4.95 -16.52
N ASN A 85 -12.74 6.12 -16.24
CA ASN A 85 -12.96 7.31 -17.07
C ASN A 85 -12.11 7.28 -18.34
N VAL A 86 -10.91 6.73 -18.23
CA VAL A 86 -9.90 6.56 -19.30
C VAL A 86 -9.31 5.15 -19.23
N LEU A 87 -8.59 4.74 -20.27
CA LEU A 87 -7.97 3.41 -20.34
C LEU A 87 -6.43 3.47 -20.26
N ILE A 88 -5.87 4.64 -20.01
CA ILE A 88 -4.43 4.84 -19.73
C ILE A 88 -4.30 5.65 -18.43
N ASN A 89 -3.51 5.18 -17.49
CA ASN A 89 -3.42 5.71 -16.13
C ASN A 89 -2.27 6.70 -15.88
N PHE A 90 -1.63 7.27 -16.92
CA PHE A 90 -0.50 8.21 -16.72
C PHE A 90 -0.87 9.49 -15.94
N ALA A 91 -2.16 9.82 -15.81
CA ALA A 91 -2.64 11.03 -15.13
C ALA A 91 -3.61 10.74 -13.97
N THR A 92 -3.74 9.48 -13.55
CA THR A 92 -4.66 9.06 -12.48
C THR A 92 -4.03 7.93 -11.65
N THR A 93 -4.54 7.73 -10.43
CA THR A 93 -4.22 6.63 -9.53
C THR A 93 -5.48 5.90 -9.10
N ALA A 94 -6.52 5.96 -9.90
CA ALA A 94 -7.78 5.29 -9.60
C ALA A 94 -7.70 3.80 -9.98
N GLY A 95 -8.18 2.93 -9.08
CA GLY A 95 -8.02 1.48 -9.21
C GLY A 95 -8.65 0.87 -10.46
N ALA A 96 -9.69 1.51 -11.03
CA ALA A 96 -10.30 1.05 -12.27
C ALA A 96 -9.36 1.21 -13.48
N GLU A 97 -8.70 2.36 -13.57
CA GLU A 97 -7.70 2.67 -14.58
C GLU A 97 -6.43 1.84 -14.39
N ASP A 98 -5.98 1.66 -13.13
CA ASP A 98 -4.81 0.82 -12.78
C ASP A 98 -5.07 -0.66 -13.13
N LYS A 99 -6.32 -1.09 -13.16
CA LYS A 99 -6.71 -2.44 -13.58
C LYS A 99 -6.85 -2.57 -15.09
N ALA A 100 -7.29 -1.53 -15.79
CA ALA A 100 -7.53 -1.56 -17.25
C ALA A 100 -6.24 -1.30 -18.06
N SER A 101 -5.50 -0.25 -17.71
CA SER A 101 -4.35 0.25 -18.47
C SER A 101 -3.26 -0.80 -18.73
N PRO A 102 -2.80 -1.59 -17.72
CA PRO A 102 -1.69 -2.52 -17.93
C PRO A 102 -1.98 -3.71 -18.86
N LYS A 103 -3.22 -3.90 -19.30
CA LYS A 103 -3.56 -4.90 -20.33
C LYS A 103 -3.11 -4.43 -21.71
N ILE A 104 -2.98 -3.11 -21.88
CA ILE A 104 -2.75 -2.41 -23.14
C ILE A 104 -1.37 -1.74 -23.15
N THR A 105 -0.97 -1.13 -22.01
CA THR A 105 0.34 -0.50 -21.82
C THR A 105 1.27 -1.41 -21.00
N GLU A 106 2.56 -1.11 -21.04
CA GLU A 106 3.56 -1.79 -20.21
C GLU A 106 4.43 -0.77 -19.49
N GLY A 107 5.06 -1.21 -18.39
CA GLY A 107 6.07 -0.46 -17.67
C GLY A 107 7.48 -0.84 -18.12
N LEU A 108 8.48 -0.14 -17.62
CA LEU A 108 9.86 -0.56 -17.80
C LEU A 108 10.15 -1.87 -17.08
N LEU A 109 9.55 -2.08 -15.91
CA LEU A 109 9.74 -3.24 -15.04
C LEU A 109 8.41 -3.85 -14.62
N ALA A 110 8.43 -5.13 -14.26
CA ALA A 110 7.41 -5.83 -13.49
C ALA A 110 7.99 -6.18 -12.12
N TYR A 111 7.19 -6.74 -11.20
CA TYR A 111 7.65 -7.08 -9.85
C TYR A 111 7.11 -8.44 -9.43
N ASP A 112 7.99 -9.30 -8.87
CA ASP A 112 7.55 -10.54 -8.26
C ASP A 112 6.77 -10.30 -6.95
N PHE A 113 6.30 -11.36 -6.30
CA PHE A 113 5.47 -11.24 -5.09
C PHE A 113 6.19 -10.58 -3.91
N ASP A 114 7.51 -10.57 -3.90
CA ASP A 114 8.35 -9.90 -2.92
C ASP A 114 8.72 -8.45 -3.34
N VAL A 115 8.04 -7.95 -4.38
CA VAL A 115 8.26 -6.61 -4.97
C VAL A 115 9.69 -6.43 -5.45
N GLN A 116 10.35 -7.51 -5.90
CA GLN A 116 11.66 -7.41 -6.54
C GLN A 116 11.49 -7.12 -8.04
N PRO A 117 12.26 -6.16 -8.60
CA PRO A 117 12.13 -5.78 -10.00
C PRO A 117 12.48 -6.92 -10.95
N GLN A 118 11.64 -7.09 -11.97
CA GLN A 118 11.74 -8.08 -13.03
C GLN A 118 11.76 -7.38 -14.40
N PRO A 119 12.45 -7.91 -15.41
CA PRO A 119 12.44 -7.33 -16.75
C PRO A 119 11.04 -7.27 -17.38
N GLN A 120 10.69 -6.11 -17.97
CA GLN A 120 9.51 -5.96 -18.84
C GLN A 120 9.94 -5.24 -20.14
N LEU A 121 9.66 -3.96 -20.37
CA LEU A 121 10.19 -3.23 -21.53
C LEU A 121 11.71 -2.97 -21.41
N ALA A 122 12.25 -2.85 -20.20
CA ALA A 122 13.68 -2.91 -19.95
C ALA A 122 14.12 -4.36 -19.69
N THR A 123 15.22 -4.79 -20.33
CA THR A 123 15.80 -6.14 -20.18
C THR A 123 16.80 -6.21 -19.03
N LYS A 124 17.50 -5.09 -18.78
CA LYS A 124 18.42 -4.88 -17.66
C LYS A 124 18.52 -3.40 -17.33
N TRP A 125 19.05 -3.11 -16.15
CA TRP A 125 19.32 -1.74 -15.71
C TRP A 125 20.59 -1.68 -14.88
N GLU A 126 21.18 -0.50 -14.84
CA GLU A 126 22.37 -0.19 -14.07
C GLU A 126 22.16 1.12 -13.32
N ILE A 127 22.63 1.18 -12.08
CA ILE A 127 22.55 2.37 -11.25
C ILE A 127 23.99 2.79 -10.94
N SER A 128 24.33 4.06 -11.18
CA SER A 128 25.65 4.59 -10.85
C SER A 128 25.90 4.53 -9.34
N SER A 129 27.16 4.44 -8.94
CA SER A 129 27.54 4.31 -7.52
C SER A 129 27.10 5.48 -6.64
N ASP A 130 26.92 6.66 -7.23
CA ASP A 130 26.38 7.85 -6.57
C ASP A 130 24.84 7.90 -6.58
N GLY A 131 24.17 6.95 -7.27
CA GLY A 131 22.71 6.90 -7.38
C GLY A 131 22.07 8.01 -8.21
N LEU A 132 22.86 8.75 -9.00
CA LEU A 132 22.40 9.89 -9.79
C LEU A 132 22.06 9.53 -11.24
N GLN A 133 22.33 8.31 -11.67
CA GLN A 133 22.06 7.84 -13.01
C GLN A 133 21.45 6.44 -12.98
N TYR A 134 20.34 6.25 -13.71
CA TYR A 134 19.69 4.96 -13.95
C TYR A 134 19.69 4.70 -15.44
N THR A 135 20.45 3.71 -15.89
CA THR A 135 20.53 3.32 -17.30
C THR A 135 19.67 2.09 -17.53
N PHE A 136 18.67 2.18 -18.39
CA PHE A 136 17.79 1.10 -18.79
C PHE A 136 18.10 0.66 -20.21
N HIS A 137 18.38 -0.62 -20.41
CA HIS A 137 18.54 -1.24 -21.72
C HIS A 137 17.18 -1.81 -22.15
N LEU A 138 16.62 -1.26 -23.21
CA LEU A 138 15.28 -1.54 -23.66
C LEU A 138 15.25 -2.78 -24.57
N ARG A 139 14.09 -3.45 -24.60
CA ARG A 139 13.85 -4.55 -25.54
C ARG A 139 13.92 -4.05 -26.98
N GLU A 140 14.62 -4.79 -27.78
CA GLU A 140 14.53 -4.69 -29.22
C GLU A 140 13.26 -5.38 -29.73
N ASN A 141 12.81 -5.06 -30.94
CA ASN A 141 11.66 -5.67 -31.60
C ASN A 141 10.30 -5.51 -30.92
N VAL A 142 10.17 -4.58 -29.96
CA VAL A 142 8.85 -4.18 -29.42
C VAL A 142 8.20 -3.17 -30.38
N ARG A 143 6.92 -3.40 -30.67
CA ARG A 143 6.12 -2.50 -31.50
C ARG A 143 4.89 -2.00 -30.75
N TRP A 144 4.54 -0.77 -31.00
CA TRP A 144 3.24 -0.22 -30.65
C TRP A 144 2.14 -0.93 -31.45
N HIS A 145 0.91 -0.94 -30.94
CA HIS A 145 -0.23 -1.56 -31.61
C HIS A 145 -0.54 -0.99 -33.00
N ASP A 146 -0.01 0.19 -33.33
CA ASP A 146 -0.06 0.80 -34.67
C ASP A 146 1.12 0.40 -35.59
N GLY A 147 1.96 -0.53 -35.14
CA GLY A 147 3.10 -1.07 -35.88
C GLY A 147 4.40 -0.28 -35.77
N LYS A 148 4.40 0.92 -35.17
CA LYS A 148 5.63 1.71 -34.98
C LYS A 148 6.55 1.08 -33.95
N PRO A 149 7.90 1.27 -34.06
CA PRO A 149 8.83 0.74 -33.08
C PRO A 149 8.71 1.48 -31.73
N PHE A 150 8.86 0.76 -30.64
CA PHE A 150 9.07 1.32 -29.31
C PHE A 150 10.55 1.74 -29.18
N THR A 151 10.81 2.91 -28.59
CA THR A 151 12.17 3.48 -28.45
C THR A 151 12.35 4.20 -27.12
N SER A 152 13.60 4.58 -26.82
CA SER A 152 13.96 5.39 -25.66
C SER A 152 13.28 6.77 -25.61
N GLN A 153 12.87 7.31 -26.75
CA GLN A 153 12.08 8.56 -26.82
C GLN A 153 10.69 8.42 -26.16
N ASP A 154 10.10 7.22 -26.24
CA ASP A 154 8.82 6.93 -25.60
C ASP A 154 8.97 6.93 -24.06
N VAL A 155 10.11 6.42 -23.57
CA VAL A 155 10.44 6.49 -22.13
C VAL A 155 10.60 7.95 -21.69
N ALA A 156 11.35 8.76 -22.42
CA ALA A 156 11.56 10.17 -22.10
C ALA A 156 10.24 10.95 -22.06
N GLN A 157 9.37 10.74 -23.04
CA GLN A 157 8.04 11.38 -23.08
C GLN A 157 7.16 10.92 -21.93
N SER A 158 7.16 9.62 -21.60
CA SER A 158 6.35 9.06 -20.53
C SER A 158 6.77 9.62 -19.16
N ILE A 159 8.05 9.65 -18.85
CA ILE A 159 8.56 10.24 -17.59
C ILE A 159 8.14 11.71 -17.47
N LYS A 160 8.23 12.50 -18.55
CA LYS A 160 7.79 13.90 -18.58
C LYS A 160 6.28 14.03 -18.26
N LEU A 161 5.45 13.16 -18.81
CA LEU A 161 4.02 13.16 -18.53
C LEU A 161 3.73 12.78 -17.08
N LEU A 162 4.42 11.76 -16.55
CA LEU A 162 4.28 11.34 -15.16
C LEU A 162 4.70 12.44 -14.17
N GLN A 163 5.79 13.15 -14.44
CA GLN A 163 6.22 14.33 -13.65
C GLN A 163 5.19 15.45 -13.66
N THR A 164 4.46 15.61 -14.75
CA THR A 164 3.54 16.75 -14.93
C THR A 164 2.13 16.45 -14.43
N TYR A 165 1.61 15.26 -14.74
CA TYR A 165 0.18 14.96 -14.62
C TYR A 165 -0.15 13.88 -13.60
N HIS A 166 0.75 12.90 -13.37
CA HIS A 166 0.44 11.79 -12.48
C HIS A 166 0.41 12.23 -11.01
N PRO A 167 -0.64 11.93 -10.23
CA PRO A 167 -0.77 12.41 -8.85
C PRO A 167 0.41 12.07 -7.94
N ARG A 168 0.90 10.82 -7.98
CA ARG A 168 2.10 10.39 -7.25
C ARG A 168 3.37 10.67 -8.02
N GLY A 169 3.35 10.56 -9.34
CA GLY A 169 4.52 10.71 -10.22
C GLY A 169 5.22 12.05 -10.07
N ARG A 170 4.49 13.13 -9.77
CA ARG A 170 5.08 14.43 -9.47
C ARG A 170 6.11 14.37 -8.34
N ALA A 171 5.83 13.61 -7.30
CA ALA A 171 6.76 13.42 -6.18
C ALA A 171 7.78 12.31 -6.46
N THR A 172 7.33 11.20 -7.03
CA THR A 172 8.16 10.03 -7.34
C THR A 172 9.30 10.39 -8.30
N PHE A 173 9.01 11.15 -9.35
CA PHE A 173 10.01 11.58 -10.34
C PHE A 173 10.56 13.00 -10.13
N ALA A 174 10.31 13.62 -8.96
CA ALA A 174 10.72 15.00 -8.67
C ALA A 174 12.24 15.23 -8.80
N ASN A 175 13.03 14.21 -8.53
CA ASN A 175 14.48 14.28 -8.61
C ASN A 175 15.02 13.99 -10.03
N VAL A 176 14.21 13.52 -10.97
CA VAL A 176 14.62 13.28 -12.36
C VAL A 176 14.71 14.62 -13.09
N THR A 177 15.92 14.99 -13.51
CA THR A 177 16.21 16.24 -14.21
C THR A 177 16.08 16.11 -15.72
N GLY A 178 16.13 14.89 -16.25
CA GLY A 178 15.97 14.58 -17.66
C GLY A 178 16.17 13.10 -17.95
N VAL A 179 15.85 12.71 -19.18
CA VAL A 179 16.08 11.37 -19.70
C VAL A 179 16.88 11.51 -21.00
N ASP A 180 18.14 11.05 -20.97
CA ASP A 180 18.97 10.99 -22.17
C ASP A 180 18.60 9.73 -22.98
N THR A 181 18.61 9.87 -24.29
CA THR A 181 18.26 8.81 -25.25
C THR A 181 19.39 8.67 -26.26
N PRO A 182 20.58 8.13 -25.88
CA PRO A 182 21.75 8.07 -26.73
C PRO A 182 21.55 7.24 -28.00
N ASP A 183 20.65 6.26 -27.92
CA ASP A 183 20.21 5.43 -29.02
C ASP A 183 18.77 4.98 -28.83
N ALA A 184 18.21 4.22 -29.76
CA ALA A 184 16.80 3.78 -29.71
C ALA A 184 16.47 2.83 -28.55
N HIS A 185 17.48 2.15 -27.98
CA HIS A 185 17.29 1.09 -26.99
C HIS A 185 17.97 1.35 -25.66
N THR A 186 18.44 2.58 -25.44
CA THR A 186 19.04 3.00 -24.16
C THR A 186 18.37 4.27 -23.66
N ALA A 187 17.78 4.19 -22.46
CA ALA A 187 17.20 5.35 -21.75
C ALA A 187 17.97 5.58 -20.44
N VAL A 188 18.47 6.80 -20.24
CA VAL A 188 19.28 7.16 -19.07
C VAL A 188 18.58 8.27 -18.29
N LEU A 189 18.01 7.92 -17.14
CA LEU A 189 17.42 8.89 -16.22
C LEU A 189 18.53 9.58 -15.43
N ARG A 190 18.58 10.93 -15.49
CA ARG A 190 19.49 11.79 -14.72
C ARG A 190 18.75 12.35 -13.50
N LEU A 191 19.38 12.29 -12.34
CA LEU A 191 18.79 12.71 -11.09
C LEU A 191 19.62 13.84 -10.45
N SER A 192 18.92 14.77 -9.79
CA SER A 192 19.54 15.83 -8.96
C SER A 192 19.99 15.32 -7.59
N ARG A 193 19.37 14.24 -7.10
CA ARG A 193 19.67 13.54 -5.83
C ARG A 193 19.34 12.06 -5.99
N PRO A 194 20.00 11.16 -5.25
CA PRO A 194 19.66 9.75 -5.25
C PRO A 194 18.18 9.53 -4.90
N ALA A 195 17.56 8.56 -5.56
CA ALA A 195 16.15 8.21 -5.36
C ALA A 195 15.95 6.68 -5.52
N PRO A 196 16.44 5.86 -4.58
CA PRO A 196 16.42 4.40 -4.71
C PRO A 196 15.03 3.82 -4.85
N TYR A 197 13.99 4.51 -4.38
CA TYR A 197 12.58 4.14 -4.54
C TYR A 197 12.09 4.18 -6.00
N LEU A 198 12.78 4.91 -6.90
CA LEU A 198 12.41 4.96 -8.33
C LEU A 198 12.42 3.58 -8.99
N LEU A 199 13.36 2.72 -8.58
CA LEU A 199 13.45 1.37 -9.15
C LEU A 199 12.19 0.54 -8.90
N TYR A 200 11.40 0.87 -7.88
CA TYR A 200 10.17 0.17 -7.51
C TYR A 200 8.90 0.80 -8.12
N ALA A 201 9.00 1.97 -8.74
CA ALA A 201 7.89 2.75 -9.27
C ALA A 201 7.62 2.55 -10.78
N LEU A 202 8.21 1.54 -11.41
CA LEU A 202 8.26 1.43 -12.88
C LEU A 202 7.33 0.33 -13.44
N ALA A 203 6.34 -0.14 -12.66
CA ALA A 203 5.27 -1.01 -13.14
C ALA A 203 4.29 -0.24 -14.03
N ALA A 204 3.63 -0.93 -14.94
CA ALA A 204 2.60 -0.33 -15.81
C ALA A 204 1.42 0.28 -15.03
N SER A 205 1.07 -0.28 -13.87
CA SER A 205 0.03 0.22 -12.97
C SER A 205 0.37 1.56 -12.31
N GLU A 206 1.65 1.93 -12.22
CA GLU A 206 2.12 3.20 -11.66
C GLU A 206 2.75 4.12 -12.71
N SER A 207 3.49 3.57 -13.67
CA SER A 207 4.30 4.32 -14.63
C SER A 207 4.18 3.72 -16.03
N PRO A 208 2.99 3.81 -16.65
CA PRO A 208 2.78 3.29 -18.00
C PRO A 208 3.68 4.01 -19.00
N ILE A 209 4.31 3.27 -19.90
CA ILE A 209 5.00 3.84 -21.05
C ILE A 209 3.96 4.07 -22.15
N VAL A 210 3.96 5.28 -22.72
CA VAL A 210 3.01 5.73 -23.75
C VAL A 210 3.74 6.16 -25.03
N PRO A 211 3.11 6.04 -26.22
CA PRO A 211 3.76 6.33 -27.48
C PRO A 211 4.04 7.84 -27.65
N ALA A 212 5.31 8.22 -27.70
CA ALA A 212 5.73 9.62 -27.85
C ALA A 212 5.09 10.30 -29.06
N HIS A 213 4.95 9.58 -30.18
CA HIS A 213 4.38 10.13 -31.41
C HIS A 213 2.87 10.50 -31.29
N LEU A 214 2.16 10.01 -30.28
CA LEU A 214 0.77 10.36 -30.01
C LEU A 214 0.65 11.43 -28.91
N TYR A 215 1.64 11.56 -28.04
CA TYR A 215 1.59 12.46 -26.88
C TYR A 215 2.56 13.64 -26.92
N ALA A 216 3.36 13.76 -27.99
CA ALA A 216 4.33 14.85 -28.13
C ALA A 216 3.68 16.22 -28.35
N ASN A 217 2.48 16.24 -28.93
CA ASN A 217 1.78 17.46 -29.31
C ASN A 217 0.35 17.46 -28.75
N GLY A 218 -0.18 18.66 -28.52
CA GLY A 218 -1.54 18.85 -28.00
C GLY A 218 -1.65 18.74 -26.48
N ASP A 219 -2.89 18.64 -25.99
CA ASP A 219 -3.17 18.44 -24.57
C ASP A 219 -3.21 16.93 -24.25
N PRO A 220 -2.27 16.41 -23.44
CA PRO A 220 -2.24 15.00 -23.10
C PRO A 220 -3.48 14.51 -22.34
N LEU A 221 -4.15 15.37 -21.57
CA LEU A 221 -5.33 14.98 -20.80
C LEU A 221 -6.55 14.76 -21.70
N ASN A 222 -6.63 15.45 -22.83
CA ASN A 222 -7.70 15.34 -23.83
C ASN A 222 -7.30 14.51 -25.06
N ASN A 223 -6.22 13.72 -24.96
CA ASN A 223 -5.74 12.91 -26.07
C ASN A 223 -6.72 11.75 -26.36
N PRO A 224 -7.16 11.53 -27.63
CA PRO A 224 -8.03 10.40 -27.99
C PRO A 224 -7.46 9.03 -27.60
N ASN A 225 -6.14 8.90 -27.50
CA ASN A 225 -5.46 7.67 -27.07
C ASN A 225 -5.81 7.30 -25.61
N ASN A 226 -6.29 8.23 -24.77
CA ASN A 226 -6.74 7.93 -23.42
C ASN A 226 -7.98 7.03 -23.38
N THR A 227 -8.81 7.03 -24.42
CA THR A 227 -10.04 6.24 -24.50
C THR A 227 -10.03 5.18 -25.61
N LYS A 228 -9.12 5.29 -26.58
CA LYS A 228 -8.87 4.31 -27.66
C LYS A 228 -7.37 4.02 -27.71
N PRO A 229 -6.84 3.34 -26.70
CA PRO A 229 -5.41 3.29 -26.46
C PRO A 229 -4.64 2.46 -27.49
N ILE A 230 -3.47 3.00 -27.84
CA ILE A 230 -2.36 2.31 -28.50
C ILE A 230 -1.30 2.09 -27.42
N GLY A 231 -0.90 0.84 -27.21
CA GLY A 231 0.12 0.42 -26.24
C GLY A 231 1.10 -0.57 -26.86
N THR A 232 1.97 -1.15 -26.03
CA THR A 232 2.88 -2.25 -26.40
C THR A 232 2.42 -3.59 -25.85
N GLY A 233 1.34 -3.58 -25.04
CA GLY A 233 0.90 -4.69 -24.23
C GLY A 233 0.28 -5.86 -24.99
N PRO A 234 -0.09 -6.93 -24.24
CA PRO A 234 -0.58 -8.18 -24.81
C PRO A 234 -1.95 -8.09 -25.48
N TYR A 235 -2.72 -7.05 -25.20
CA TYR A 235 -4.07 -6.92 -25.75
C TYR A 235 -4.27 -5.59 -26.47
N LEU A 236 -4.96 -5.67 -27.62
CA LEU A 236 -5.38 -4.55 -28.46
C LEU A 236 -6.76 -4.06 -28.02
N PHE A 237 -6.96 -2.77 -27.94
CA PHE A 237 -8.29 -2.18 -27.77
C PHE A 237 -9.18 -2.46 -28.98
N LYS A 238 -10.39 -2.95 -28.75
CA LYS A 238 -11.37 -3.24 -29.81
C LYS A 238 -12.58 -2.32 -29.72
N GLU A 239 -13.24 -2.25 -28.56
CA GLU A 239 -14.41 -1.42 -28.33
C GLU A 239 -14.62 -1.10 -26.86
N TRP A 240 -15.36 -0.05 -26.59
CA TRP A 240 -15.84 0.33 -25.27
C TRP A 240 -17.34 0.64 -25.34
N VAL A 241 -18.15 -0.21 -24.74
CA VAL A 241 -19.58 -0.02 -24.55
C VAL A 241 -19.80 0.55 -23.16
N ARG A 242 -20.08 1.84 -23.08
CA ARG A 242 -20.25 2.56 -21.82
C ARG A 242 -21.33 1.93 -20.95
N GLY A 243 -21.06 1.82 -19.64
CA GLY A 243 -21.92 1.18 -18.65
C GLY A 243 -21.94 -0.35 -18.73
N SER A 244 -21.18 -0.98 -19.64
CA SER A 244 -21.18 -2.42 -19.86
C SER A 244 -19.76 -3.01 -19.79
N HIS A 245 -18.92 -2.72 -20.80
CA HIS A 245 -17.61 -3.35 -20.87
C HIS A 245 -16.63 -2.64 -21.81
N VAL A 246 -15.34 -2.95 -21.65
CA VAL A 246 -14.31 -2.78 -22.68
C VAL A 246 -13.91 -4.15 -23.20
N ARG A 247 -13.90 -4.32 -24.50
CA ARG A 247 -13.44 -5.52 -25.19
C ARG A 247 -12.02 -5.33 -25.70
N LEU A 248 -11.13 -6.20 -25.25
CA LEU A 248 -9.75 -6.28 -25.68
C LEU A 248 -9.55 -7.60 -26.44
N VAL A 249 -8.72 -7.58 -27.49
CA VAL A 249 -8.40 -8.77 -28.28
C VAL A 249 -6.90 -9.04 -28.25
N ARG A 250 -6.51 -10.28 -28.42
CA ARG A 250 -5.11 -10.70 -28.44
C ARG A 250 -4.27 -9.88 -29.42
N ASN A 251 -3.10 -9.40 -28.97
CA ASN A 251 -2.08 -8.83 -29.82
C ASN A 251 -1.27 -9.98 -30.48
N PRO A 252 -1.39 -10.20 -31.82
CA PRO A 252 -0.68 -11.27 -32.49
C PRO A 252 0.83 -11.00 -32.58
N ASP A 253 1.25 -9.72 -32.53
CA ASP A 253 2.63 -9.27 -32.67
C ASP A 253 3.26 -8.97 -31.30
N TYR A 254 2.68 -9.50 -30.21
CA TYR A 254 3.23 -9.28 -28.87
C TYR A 254 4.65 -9.86 -28.74
N TRP A 255 5.56 -9.07 -28.20
CA TRP A 255 6.98 -9.40 -28.14
C TRP A 255 7.32 -10.65 -27.32
N ASP A 256 6.47 -11.03 -26.33
CA ASP A 256 6.68 -12.20 -25.45
C ASP A 256 5.89 -13.42 -25.97
N ALA A 257 6.12 -13.80 -27.22
CA ALA A 257 5.54 -15.00 -27.80
C ALA A 257 5.90 -16.25 -26.97
N PRO A 258 4.99 -17.25 -26.79
CA PRO A 258 3.70 -17.40 -27.48
C PRO A 258 2.51 -16.68 -26.83
N LYS A 259 2.72 -15.85 -25.84
CA LYS A 259 1.68 -15.05 -25.17
C LYS A 259 1.13 -13.93 -26.10
N PRO A 260 -0.07 -13.40 -25.78
CA PRO A 260 -1.05 -13.90 -24.83
C PRO A 260 -1.77 -15.15 -25.36
N TYR A 261 -2.31 -15.97 -24.44
CA TYR A 261 -2.96 -17.21 -24.85
C TYR A 261 -4.45 -17.04 -25.12
N VAL A 262 -5.20 -16.24 -24.31
CA VAL A 262 -6.63 -15.99 -24.56
C VAL A 262 -6.83 -15.08 -25.77
N ASP A 263 -7.93 -15.31 -26.52
CA ASP A 263 -8.27 -14.50 -27.70
C ASP A 263 -8.90 -13.16 -27.33
N GLU A 264 -9.70 -13.16 -26.26
CA GLU A 264 -10.43 -11.97 -25.82
C GLU A 264 -10.40 -11.81 -24.30
N LEU A 265 -10.18 -10.59 -23.84
CA LEU A 265 -10.34 -10.17 -22.46
C LEU A 265 -11.41 -9.09 -22.38
N TRP A 266 -12.47 -9.34 -21.63
CA TRP A 266 -13.57 -8.42 -21.43
C TRP A 266 -13.48 -7.79 -20.04
N LEU A 267 -13.27 -6.48 -19.98
CA LEU A 267 -13.30 -5.71 -18.75
C LEU A 267 -14.77 -5.31 -18.49
N THR A 268 -15.43 -6.01 -17.57
CA THR A 268 -16.88 -5.90 -17.35
C THR A 268 -17.20 -5.02 -16.17
N PHE A 269 -18.20 -4.15 -16.30
CA PHE A 269 -18.61 -3.19 -15.28
C PHE A 269 -19.90 -3.66 -14.61
N ILE A 270 -19.85 -3.99 -13.33
CA ILE A 270 -21.01 -4.42 -12.53
C ILE A 270 -20.99 -3.63 -11.21
N PRO A 271 -21.73 -2.50 -11.13
CA PRO A 271 -21.70 -1.63 -9.95
C PRO A 271 -22.30 -2.26 -8.69
N ASP A 272 -23.36 -3.05 -8.83
CA ASP A 272 -24.09 -3.66 -7.73
C ASP A 272 -23.39 -4.92 -7.21
N ALA A 273 -23.16 -4.98 -5.89
CA ALA A 273 -22.45 -6.09 -5.26
C ALA A 273 -23.21 -7.43 -5.32
N ALA A 274 -24.54 -7.41 -5.24
CA ALA A 274 -25.34 -8.62 -5.35
C ALA A 274 -25.33 -9.15 -6.80
N ALA A 275 -25.36 -8.26 -7.79
CA ALA A 275 -25.20 -8.64 -9.19
C ALA A 275 -23.80 -9.23 -9.47
N ARG A 276 -22.73 -8.69 -8.85
CA ARG A 276 -21.39 -9.29 -8.91
C ARG A 276 -21.35 -10.70 -8.35
N ALA A 277 -21.98 -10.90 -7.19
CA ALA A 277 -22.07 -12.22 -6.57
C ALA A 277 -22.83 -13.21 -7.47
N ALA A 278 -23.97 -12.81 -8.04
CA ALA A 278 -24.74 -13.64 -8.96
C ALA A 278 -23.97 -13.99 -10.24
N SER A 279 -23.25 -13.02 -10.83
CA SER A 279 -22.43 -13.28 -12.04
C SER A 279 -21.24 -14.21 -11.76
N LEU A 280 -20.68 -14.20 -10.53
CA LEU A 280 -19.70 -15.17 -10.11
C LEU A 280 -20.32 -16.57 -9.94
N GLU A 281 -21.48 -16.66 -9.31
CA GLU A 281 -22.21 -17.94 -9.10
C GLU A 281 -22.62 -18.59 -10.42
N THR A 282 -23.04 -17.81 -11.41
CA THR A 282 -23.42 -18.33 -12.74
C THR A 282 -22.23 -18.63 -13.63
N GLY A 283 -21.01 -18.19 -13.27
CA GLY A 283 -19.81 -18.31 -14.08
C GLY A 283 -19.75 -17.34 -15.29
N GLU A 284 -20.60 -16.32 -15.31
CA GLU A 284 -20.52 -15.23 -16.30
C GLU A 284 -19.31 -14.33 -16.06
N LEU A 285 -18.91 -14.18 -14.80
CA LEU A 285 -17.74 -13.43 -14.38
C LEU A 285 -16.63 -14.41 -13.98
N ASP A 286 -15.48 -14.33 -14.67
CA ASP A 286 -14.38 -15.24 -14.46
C ASP A 286 -13.38 -14.79 -13.38
N LEU A 287 -13.07 -13.49 -13.36
CA LEU A 287 -12.06 -12.90 -12.49
C LEU A 287 -12.62 -11.65 -11.79
N ALA A 288 -12.54 -11.61 -10.48
CA ALA A 288 -12.99 -10.48 -9.68
C ALA A 288 -12.05 -10.26 -8.48
N GLY A 289 -11.28 -9.20 -8.49
CA GLY A 289 -10.29 -8.86 -7.46
C GLY A 289 -10.68 -7.68 -6.57
N GLU A 290 -9.85 -7.42 -5.55
CA GLU A 290 -9.99 -6.30 -4.61
C GLU A 290 -11.29 -6.33 -3.81
N ASN A 291 -11.59 -7.50 -3.20
CA ASN A 291 -12.81 -7.70 -2.42
C ASN A 291 -14.07 -7.37 -3.26
N PRO A 292 -14.33 -8.13 -4.33
CA PRO A 292 -15.35 -7.80 -5.33
C PRO A 292 -16.78 -7.84 -4.79
N VAL A 293 -16.98 -8.51 -3.64
CA VAL A 293 -18.24 -8.65 -2.91
C VAL A 293 -17.98 -8.41 -1.42
N PRO A 294 -19.02 -8.18 -0.59
CA PRO A 294 -18.84 -8.12 0.87
C PRO A 294 -18.09 -9.34 1.40
N LEU A 295 -17.17 -9.14 2.34
CA LEU A 295 -16.35 -10.23 2.91
C LEU A 295 -17.19 -11.36 3.51
N THR A 296 -18.42 -11.08 3.95
CA THR A 296 -19.41 -12.07 4.42
C THR A 296 -19.81 -13.08 3.36
N ASP A 297 -19.77 -12.70 2.09
CA ASP A 297 -20.21 -13.56 0.97
C ASP A 297 -19.10 -14.48 0.46
N ILE A 298 -17.84 -14.16 0.75
CA ILE A 298 -16.67 -14.92 0.25
C ILE A 298 -16.77 -16.40 0.62
N ALA A 299 -17.09 -16.70 1.91
CA ALA A 299 -17.19 -18.08 2.39
C ALA A 299 -18.35 -18.87 1.74
N ARG A 300 -19.39 -18.18 1.27
CA ARG A 300 -20.50 -18.77 0.53
C ARG A 300 -20.08 -19.05 -0.92
N LEU A 301 -19.53 -18.06 -1.60
CA LEU A 301 -19.11 -18.14 -2.99
C LEU A 301 -18.00 -19.18 -3.21
N THR A 302 -17.08 -19.33 -2.26
CA THR A 302 -16.02 -20.34 -2.35
C THR A 302 -16.51 -21.79 -2.20
N LYS A 303 -17.79 -22.02 -1.87
CA LYS A 303 -18.42 -23.35 -1.90
C LYS A 303 -18.88 -23.74 -3.30
N GLU A 304 -19.02 -22.78 -4.21
CA GLU A 304 -19.36 -23.07 -5.60
C GLU A 304 -18.26 -23.91 -6.24
N PRO A 305 -18.60 -25.05 -6.90
CA PRO A 305 -17.59 -26.00 -7.40
C PRO A 305 -16.59 -25.41 -8.38
N HIS A 306 -16.98 -24.38 -9.12
CA HIS A 306 -16.16 -23.74 -10.16
C HIS A 306 -15.39 -22.52 -9.65
N LEU A 307 -15.65 -22.01 -8.43
CA LEU A 307 -14.96 -20.85 -7.88
C LEU A 307 -13.80 -21.22 -6.97
N GLN A 308 -12.80 -20.37 -6.95
CA GLN A 308 -11.67 -20.41 -6.02
C GLN A 308 -11.29 -19.00 -5.54
N LEU A 309 -10.48 -18.98 -4.49
CA LEU A 309 -9.96 -17.77 -3.86
C LEU A 309 -8.44 -17.68 -4.05
N GLU A 310 -7.95 -16.51 -4.45
CA GLU A 310 -6.54 -16.14 -4.41
C GLU A 310 -6.37 -14.91 -3.52
N THR A 311 -5.32 -14.88 -2.71
CA THR A 311 -5.01 -13.78 -1.79
C THR A 311 -3.66 -13.10 -2.07
N ARG A 312 -2.91 -13.59 -3.05
CA ARG A 312 -1.67 -12.97 -3.53
C ARG A 312 -1.96 -11.90 -4.59
N GLY A 313 -0.94 -11.11 -4.94
CA GLY A 313 -1.04 -10.10 -6.00
C GLY A 313 -1.50 -8.73 -5.50
N TYR A 314 -1.28 -8.43 -4.21
CA TYR A 314 -1.62 -7.15 -3.58
C TYR A 314 -0.44 -6.53 -2.83
N SER A 315 0.77 -7.09 -2.98
CA SER A 315 1.96 -6.57 -2.31
C SER A 315 2.44 -5.25 -2.91
N TYR A 316 2.09 -4.96 -4.15
CA TYR A 316 2.46 -3.70 -4.80
C TYR A 316 1.71 -2.50 -4.21
N ASP A 317 0.48 -2.67 -3.71
CA ASP A 317 -0.26 -1.64 -2.96
C ASP A 317 -0.03 -1.74 -1.44
N ALA A 318 0.06 -2.96 -0.91
CA ALA A 318 0.32 -3.25 0.51
C ALA A 318 -0.57 -2.46 1.48
N ALA A 319 -1.89 -2.53 1.30
CA ALA A 319 -2.87 -1.75 2.06
C ALA A 319 -2.87 -2.09 3.56
N LEU A 320 -2.80 -1.05 4.40
CA LEU A 320 -2.76 -1.13 5.86
C LEU A 320 -3.88 -0.29 6.48
N THR A 321 -4.73 -0.90 7.31
CA THR A 321 -5.76 -0.18 8.05
C THR A 321 -5.17 0.53 9.25
N GLN A 322 -5.66 1.73 9.52
CA GLN A 322 -5.07 2.67 10.48
C GLN A 322 -6.13 3.44 11.24
N LEU A 323 -5.79 3.84 12.48
CA LEU A 323 -6.44 4.95 13.17
C LEU A 323 -5.48 6.13 13.16
N VAL A 324 -5.88 7.19 12.51
CA VAL A 324 -5.14 8.46 12.50
C VAL A 324 -5.66 9.31 13.66
N PHE A 325 -4.78 9.71 14.56
CA PHE A 325 -5.12 10.62 15.65
C PHE A 325 -4.88 12.06 15.24
N ASN A 326 -5.87 12.92 15.45
CA ASN A 326 -5.65 14.36 15.29
C ASN A 326 -4.90 14.90 16.51
N LEU A 327 -3.61 15.20 16.37
CA LEU A 327 -2.76 15.66 17.47
C LEU A 327 -3.02 17.11 17.88
N ASP A 328 -3.88 17.85 17.17
CA ASP A 328 -4.39 19.15 17.61
C ASP A 328 -5.51 19.00 18.65
N ASN A 329 -6.12 17.81 18.78
CA ASN A 329 -7.10 17.53 19.81
C ASN A 329 -6.40 17.51 21.19
N PRO A 330 -6.94 18.23 22.22
CA PRO A 330 -6.30 18.36 23.52
C PRO A 330 -6.08 17.05 24.27
N TYR A 331 -6.91 16.04 24.04
CA TYR A 331 -6.78 14.71 24.65
C TYR A 331 -5.77 13.84 23.88
N LEU A 332 -5.87 13.85 22.55
CA LEU A 332 -5.03 13.01 21.68
C LEU A 332 -3.61 13.55 21.49
N LYS A 333 -3.35 14.81 21.87
CA LYS A 333 -2.00 15.38 21.96
C LYS A 333 -1.14 14.63 22.99
N ASP A 334 -1.77 14.14 24.07
CA ASP A 334 -1.09 13.36 25.10
C ASP A 334 -0.80 11.94 24.60
N VAL A 335 0.47 11.56 24.56
CA VAL A 335 0.91 10.23 24.10
C VAL A 335 0.35 9.11 24.98
N HIS A 336 0.22 9.34 26.30
CA HIS A 336 -0.32 8.33 27.23
C HIS A 336 -1.78 7.99 26.92
N VAL A 337 -2.57 8.96 26.45
CA VAL A 337 -3.95 8.73 25.96
C VAL A 337 -3.92 7.86 24.71
N ARG A 338 -3.01 8.11 23.76
CA ARG A 338 -2.88 7.30 22.55
C ARG A 338 -2.43 5.87 22.87
N HIS A 339 -1.47 5.70 23.78
CA HIS A 339 -1.06 4.37 24.30
C HIS A 339 -2.24 3.64 24.97
N ALA A 340 -3.01 4.34 25.79
CA ALA A 340 -4.20 3.76 26.41
C ALA A 340 -5.23 3.31 25.33
N ILE A 341 -5.46 4.11 24.30
CA ILE A 341 -6.30 3.73 23.16
C ILE A 341 -5.74 2.47 22.48
N GLY A 342 -4.41 2.39 22.31
CA GLY A 342 -3.74 1.22 21.73
C GLY A 342 -4.05 -0.07 22.52
N HIS A 343 -3.96 -0.03 23.86
CA HIS A 343 -4.28 -1.16 24.73
C HIS A 343 -5.79 -1.45 24.86
N ALA A 344 -6.66 -0.49 24.56
CA ALA A 344 -8.12 -0.67 24.57
C ALA A 344 -8.66 -1.44 23.36
N ILE A 345 -7.87 -1.66 22.32
CA ILE A 345 -8.30 -2.18 21.02
C ILE A 345 -7.73 -3.59 20.77
N ASP A 346 -8.63 -4.57 20.62
CA ASP A 346 -8.28 -5.95 20.25
C ASP A 346 -8.20 -6.12 18.74
N ARG A 347 -6.96 -6.07 18.18
CA ARG A 347 -6.70 -6.30 16.76
C ARG A 347 -7.17 -7.67 16.28
N GLN A 348 -7.04 -8.71 17.11
CA GLN A 348 -7.48 -10.06 16.76
C GLN A 348 -9.00 -10.15 16.66
N ALA A 349 -9.73 -9.47 17.55
CA ALA A 349 -11.17 -9.40 17.45
C ALA A 349 -11.62 -8.60 16.23
N ILE A 350 -10.94 -7.49 15.90
CA ILE A 350 -11.19 -6.74 14.64
C ILE A 350 -10.99 -7.66 13.43
N LEU A 351 -9.86 -8.38 13.37
CA LEU A 351 -9.60 -9.30 12.27
C LEU A 351 -10.72 -10.34 12.10
N ARG A 352 -11.20 -10.92 13.20
CA ARG A 352 -12.27 -11.94 13.14
C ARG A 352 -13.63 -11.36 12.79
N SER A 353 -14.03 -10.23 13.43
CA SER A 353 -15.42 -9.74 13.38
C SER A 353 -15.68 -8.67 12.33
N VAL A 354 -14.65 -7.95 11.89
CA VAL A 354 -14.76 -6.90 10.86
C VAL A 354 -14.23 -7.38 9.52
N PHE A 355 -13.05 -8.01 9.53
CA PHE A 355 -12.38 -8.45 8.31
C PHE A 355 -12.49 -9.96 8.04
N TYR A 356 -13.27 -10.70 8.83
CA TYR A 356 -13.60 -12.13 8.62
C TYR A 356 -12.36 -13.02 8.41
N GLY A 357 -11.22 -12.66 9.02
CA GLY A 357 -9.94 -13.36 8.88
C GLY A 357 -9.11 -12.95 7.66
N TYR A 358 -9.61 -12.05 6.81
CA TYR A 358 -8.87 -11.58 5.62
C TYR A 358 -7.91 -10.43 5.97
N GLY A 359 -6.83 -10.76 6.63
CA GLY A 359 -5.80 -9.81 7.02
C GLY A 359 -4.75 -10.41 7.93
N VAL A 360 -3.80 -9.57 8.33
CA VAL A 360 -2.77 -9.88 9.32
C VAL A 360 -2.67 -8.70 10.29
N PRO A 361 -2.72 -8.90 11.61
CA PRO A 361 -2.45 -7.85 12.57
C PRO A 361 -1.07 -7.25 12.34
N SER A 362 -1.01 -5.93 12.19
CA SER A 362 0.21 -5.22 11.78
C SER A 362 0.39 -3.96 12.60
N PRO A 363 1.22 -4.00 13.67
CA PRO A 363 1.46 -2.85 14.53
C PRO A 363 2.39 -1.81 13.89
N ALA A 364 3.27 -2.22 13.00
CA ALA A 364 4.29 -1.37 12.39
C ALA A 364 3.72 -0.41 11.34
N ALA A 365 4.43 0.70 11.11
CA ALA A 365 4.06 1.69 10.10
C ALA A 365 4.24 1.17 8.66
N ILE A 366 5.05 0.15 8.48
CA ILE A 366 5.27 -0.52 7.19
C ILE A 366 4.55 -1.87 7.21
N SER A 367 3.80 -2.15 6.15
CA SER A 367 3.07 -3.41 5.99
C SER A 367 4.03 -4.60 5.86
N PRO A 368 3.74 -5.76 6.50
CA PRO A 368 4.50 -6.99 6.30
C PRO A 368 4.50 -7.52 4.86
N LEU A 369 3.63 -7.01 3.98
CA LEU A 369 3.69 -7.28 2.53
C LEU A 369 4.93 -6.64 1.88
N LEU A 370 5.50 -5.60 2.48
CA LEU A 370 6.81 -5.05 2.13
C LEU A 370 7.89 -5.67 3.03
N SER A 371 8.01 -6.99 2.98
CA SER A 371 8.81 -7.82 3.90
C SER A 371 10.24 -7.35 4.08
N GLN A 372 10.84 -6.78 3.04
CA GLN A 372 12.21 -6.25 3.06
C GLN A 372 12.40 -5.05 4.01
N PHE A 373 11.35 -4.27 4.29
CA PHE A 373 11.41 -3.07 5.13
C PHE A 373 10.66 -3.23 6.45
N TYR A 374 9.81 -4.25 6.57
CA TYR A 374 9.00 -4.50 7.76
C TYR A 374 9.86 -4.88 8.96
N ASP A 375 9.52 -4.33 10.13
CA ASP A 375 10.13 -4.71 11.40
C ASP A 375 9.10 -5.39 12.32
N ALA A 376 9.31 -6.67 12.60
CA ALA A 376 8.48 -7.44 13.51
C ALA A 376 8.73 -7.13 14.99
N ALA A 377 9.80 -6.39 15.32
CA ALA A 377 10.15 -6.02 16.70
C ALA A 377 9.39 -4.79 17.20
N VAL A 378 8.58 -4.16 16.36
CA VAL A 378 7.75 -3.01 16.73
C VAL A 378 6.74 -3.40 17.81
N GLU A 379 6.62 -2.57 18.85
CA GLU A 379 5.69 -2.79 19.95
C GLU A 379 4.23 -2.89 19.46
N SER A 380 3.52 -3.91 19.94
CA SER A 380 2.20 -4.26 19.41
C SER A 380 1.04 -3.65 20.18
N TYR A 381 1.25 -3.02 21.34
CA TYR A 381 0.17 -2.59 22.27
C TYR A 381 -0.83 -3.74 22.49
N PRO A 382 -0.49 -4.78 23.28
CA PRO A 382 -1.37 -5.91 23.54
C PRO A 382 -2.70 -5.43 24.14
N TYR A 383 -3.79 -6.10 23.75
CA TYR A 383 -5.12 -5.78 24.28
C TYR A 383 -5.16 -6.00 25.79
N ASP A 384 -5.24 -4.92 26.54
CA ASP A 384 -5.35 -4.88 28.00
C ASP A 384 -6.19 -3.66 28.43
N PRO A 385 -7.51 -3.80 28.54
CA PRO A 385 -8.38 -2.70 28.95
C PRO A 385 -8.10 -2.20 30.37
N ALA A 386 -7.57 -3.05 31.27
CA ALA A 386 -7.24 -2.62 32.63
C ALA A 386 -6.02 -1.70 32.62
N LEU A 387 -4.99 -2.05 31.85
CA LEU A 387 -3.84 -1.17 31.61
C LEU A 387 -4.26 0.13 30.92
N ALA A 388 -5.15 0.07 29.94
CA ALA A 388 -5.68 1.25 29.27
C ALA A 388 -6.37 2.21 30.25
N GLU A 389 -7.23 1.71 31.16
CA GLU A 389 -7.85 2.52 32.21
C GLU A 389 -6.82 3.13 33.15
N LYS A 390 -5.82 2.33 33.58
CA LYS A 390 -4.73 2.82 34.43
C LYS A 390 -3.95 3.95 33.76
N LEU A 391 -3.58 3.81 32.48
CA LEU A 391 -2.85 4.85 31.74
C LEU A 391 -3.66 6.14 31.64
N LEU A 392 -4.98 6.04 31.42
CA LEU A 392 -5.88 7.21 31.40
C LEU A 392 -5.97 7.89 32.79
N ASP A 393 -6.00 7.10 33.88
CA ASP A 393 -6.04 7.62 35.24
C ASP A 393 -4.70 8.31 35.61
N ASP A 394 -3.58 7.72 35.24
CA ASP A 394 -2.23 8.25 35.47
C ASP A 394 -2.00 9.55 34.67
N ALA A 395 -2.57 9.64 33.46
CA ALA A 395 -2.57 10.85 32.64
C ALA A 395 -3.54 11.96 33.15
N GLY A 396 -4.28 11.69 34.25
CA GLY A 396 -5.19 12.66 34.87
C GLY A 396 -6.62 12.65 34.34
N TYR A 397 -6.94 11.77 33.40
CA TYR A 397 -8.28 11.65 32.81
C TYR A 397 -9.14 10.60 33.55
N ARG A 398 -9.36 10.81 34.85
CA ARG A 398 -10.13 9.90 35.69
C ARG A 398 -11.63 9.95 35.37
N ARG A 399 -12.36 8.84 35.61
CA ARG A 399 -13.82 8.85 35.57
C ARG A 399 -14.36 9.80 36.64
N LYS A 400 -15.39 10.59 36.30
CA LYS A 400 -15.98 11.62 37.18
C LYS A 400 -17.14 11.10 38.04
N GLY A 401 -17.20 9.81 38.29
CA GLY A 401 -18.28 9.18 39.06
C GLY A 401 -18.08 7.69 39.15
N ASP A 402 -19.16 6.92 38.90
CA ASP A 402 -19.12 5.45 38.92
C ASP A 402 -18.37 4.87 37.68
N ALA A 403 -18.30 3.54 37.63
CA ALA A 403 -17.65 2.82 36.53
C ALA A 403 -18.32 3.04 35.16
N GLN A 404 -19.51 3.63 35.11
CA GLN A 404 -20.26 3.90 33.88
C GLN A 404 -20.07 5.35 33.38
N SER A 405 -19.49 6.23 34.22
CA SER A 405 -19.22 7.63 33.82
C SER A 405 -18.08 7.70 32.79
N PHE A 406 -18.19 8.70 31.89
CA PHE A 406 -17.17 8.95 30.89
C PHE A 406 -16.10 9.93 31.38
N ARG A 407 -14.88 9.79 30.80
CA ARG A 407 -13.71 10.62 31.09
C ARG A 407 -13.75 11.89 30.23
N PHE A 408 -13.87 11.72 28.91
CA PHE A 408 -13.96 12.78 27.89
C PHE A 408 -14.59 12.24 26.60
N PRO A 409 -15.11 13.13 25.73
CA PRO A 409 -15.69 12.73 24.44
C PRO A 409 -14.63 12.64 23.35
N LEU A 410 -14.82 11.75 22.36
CA LEU A 410 -14.12 11.70 21.06
C LEU A 410 -15.09 11.31 19.94
N THR A 411 -14.85 11.84 18.77
CA THR A 411 -15.56 11.48 17.55
C THR A 411 -14.68 10.57 16.68
N ILE A 412 -15.29 9.53 16.12
CA ILE A 412 -14.65 8.63 15.16
C ILE A 412 -15.25 8.90 13.78
N ASP A 413 -14.45 9.44 12.87
CA ASP A 413 -14.73 9.47 11.45
C ASP A 413 -14.21 8.18 10.81
N TYR A 414 -14.77 7.78 9.68
CA TYR A 414 -14.28 6.63 8.94
C TYR A 414 -14.35 6.86 7.45
N ASN A 415 -13.47 6.19 6.70
CA ASN A 415 -13.46 6.22 5.24
C ASN A 415 -14.65 5.43 4.68
N PRO A 416 -15.63 6.07 4.03
CA PRO A 416 -16.83 5.39 3.53
C PRO A 416 -16.63 4.63 2.21
N TYR A 417 -15.40 4.56 1.69
CA TYR A 417 -15.10 3.86 0.44
C TYR A 417 -15.39 2.34 0.52
N ASP A 418 -15.13 1.72 1.68
CA ASP A 418 -15.42 0.31 1.94
C ASP A 418 -16.34 0.18 3.16
N PRO A 419 -17.47 -0.55 3.06
CA PRO A 419 -18.41 -0.76 4.18
C PRO A 419 -17.79 -1.34 5.44
N SER A 420 -16.69 -2.06 5.35
CA SER A 420 -15.97 -2.62 6.51
C SER A 420 -15.51 -1.54 7.48
N PHE A 421 -15.24 -0.32 7.02
CA PHE A 421 -14.82 0.77 7.89
C PHE A 421 -15.95 1.32 8.76
N GLN A 422 -17.20 1.20 8.34
CA GLN A 422 -18.34 1.49 9.21
C GLN A 422 -18.40 0.49 10.36
N LEU A 423 -18.21 -0.80 10.07
CA LEU A 423 -18.17 -1.85 11.10
C LEU A 423 -16.96 -1.65 12.03
N LEU A 424 -15.81 -1.30 11.48
CA LEU A 424 -14.60 -0.96 12.25
C LEU A 424 -14.88 0.20 13.20
N ALA A 425 -15.47 1.30 12.73
CA ALA A 425 -15.78 2.46 13.55
C ALA A 425 -16.74 2.11 14.71
N GLN A 426 -17.75 1.26 14.48
CA GLN A 426 -18.64 0.78 15.55
C GLN A 426 -17.92 -0.11 16.56
N PHE A 427 -17.02 -0.99 16.10
CA PHE A 427 -16.18 -1.79 16.99
C PHE A 427 -15.29 -0.89 17.86
N LEU A 428 -14.63 0.09 17.28
CA LEU A 428 -13.79 1.05 17.97
C LEU A 428 -14.58 1.86 19.01
N ARG A 429 -15.77 2.33 18.65
CA ARG A 429 -16.66 3.01 19.60
C ARG A 429 -16.91 2.17 20.84
N GLN A 430 -17.23 0.88 20.66
CA GLN A 430 -17.48 -0.01 21.80
C GLN A 430 -16.21 -0.22 22.64
N SER A 431 -15.06 -0.40 22.01
CA SER A 431 -13.77 -0.57 22.68
C SER A 431 -13.39 0.65 23.53
N LEU A 432 -13.53 1.84 22.99
CA LEU A 432 -13.21 3.10 23.68
C LEU A 432 -14.20 3.39 24.82
N ARG A 433 -15.50 3.13 24.62
CA ARG A 433 -16.51 3.31 25.69
C ARG A 433 -16.29 2.36 26.86
N ARG A 434 -15.76 1.17 26.65
CA ARG A 434 -15.39 0.22 27.71
C ARG A 434 -14.39 0.81 28.71
N VAL A 435 -13.40 1.56 28.21
CA VAL A 435 -12.38 2.23 29.04
C VAL A 435 -12.77 3.66 29.45
N GLY A 436 -14.03 4.06 29.23
CA GLY A 436 -14.58 5.34 29.68
C GLY A 436 -14.37 6.53 28.75
N ILE A 437 -13.98 6.32 27.51
CA ILE A 437 -13.96 7.39 26.49
C ILE A 437 -15.34 7.43 25.82
N ASP A 438 -16.02 8.59 25.84
CA ASP A 438 -17.34 8.76 25.19
C ASP A 438 -17.19 8.89 23.68
N ALA A 439 -16.96 7.76 23.02
CA ALA A 439 -16.75 7.71 21.59
C ALA A 439 -18.10 7.73 20.83
N THR A 440 -18.19 8.60 19.82
CA THR A 440 -19.31 8.67 18.87
C THR A 440 -18.83 8.46 17.45
N VAL A 441 -19.63 7.77 16.61
CA VAL A 441 -19.31 7.54 15.20
C VAL A 441 -20.04 8.55 14.33
N ARG A 442 -19.33 9.14 13.39
CA ARG A 442 -19.87 10.10 12.44
C ARG A 442 -19.83 9.55 11.02
N SER A 443 -21.01 9.36 10.42
CA SER A 443 -21.17 8.89 9.04
C SER A 443 -21.30 10.07 8.08
N GLN A 444 -20.74 9.93 6.88
CA GLN A 444 -20.74 10.95 5.82
C GLN A 444 -20.43 10.34 4.46
N ASP A 445 -20.74 11.06 3.38
CA ASP A 445 -20.30 10.68 2.04
C ASP A 445 -18.78 10.91 1.85
N PHE A 446 -18.22 10.31 0.80
CA PHE A 446 -16.77 10.35 0.56
C PHE A 446 -16.21 11.77 0.34
N PRO A 447 -16.83 12.67 -0.47
CA PRO A 447 -16.35 14.04 -0.59
C PRO A 447 -16.37 14.83 0.73
N THR A 448 -17.42 14.66 1.53
CA THR A 448 -17.55 15.29 2.85
C THR A 448 -16.51 14.75 3.83
N TYR A 449 -16.26 13.43 3.80
CA TYR A 449 -15.20 12.79 4.59
C TYR A 449 -13.83 13.38 4.24
N VAL A 450 -13.45 13.39 2.96
CA VAL A 450 -12.16 13.93 2.50
C VAL A 450 -11.99 15.38 2.93
N LYS A 451 -13.02 16.21 2.72
CA LYS A 451 -12.97 17.61 3.13
C LYS A 451 -12.76 17.75 4.64
N ARG A 452 -13.54 17.02 5.44
CA ARG A 452 -13.51 17.12 6.91
C ARG A 452 -12.18 16.70 7.50
N VAL A 453 -11.65 15.55 7.07
CA VAL A 453 -10.40 15.00 7.62
C VAL A 453 -9.19 15.77 7.09
N PHE A 454 -9.09 15.96 5.77
CA PHE A 454 -7.85 16.44 5.15
C PHE A 454 -7.83 17.96 4.89
N THR A 455 -8.98 18.64 4.82
CA THR A 455 -9.04 20.08 4.57
C THR A 455 -9.37 20.84 5.84
N ASP A 456 -10.54 20.57 6.43
CA ASP A 456 -11.05 21.30 7.60
C ASP A 456 -10.40 20.82 8.91
N ARG A 457 -9.85 19.58 8.93
CA ARG A 457 -9.26 18.90 10.10
C ARG A 457 -10.22 18.84 11.29
N ALA A 458 -11.52 18.76 11.02
CA ALA A 458 -12.59 18.73 11.99
C ALA A 458 -12.94 17.29 12.42
N PHE A 459 -11.92 16.52 12.84
CA PHE A 459 -12.04 15.15 13.31
C PHE A 459 -11.18 14.93 14.56
N ASP A 460 -11.45 13.88 15.33
CA ASP A 460 -10.61 13.44 16.45
C ASP A 460 -9.84 12.17 16.08
N ILE A 461 -10.54 11.10 15.70
CA ILE A 461 -9.96 9.84 15.22
C ILE A 461 -10.52 9.55 13.83
N ASP A 462 -9.65 9.19 12.89
CA ASP A 462 -10.04 8.74 11.55
C ASP A 462 -9.69 7.26 11.38
N ALA A 463 -10.70 6.42 11.15
CA ALA A 463 -10.56 5.01 10.80
C ALA A 463 -10.44 4.88 9.28
N ASN A 464 -9.23 4.60 8.80
CA ASN A 464 -8.89 4.66 7.39
C ASN A 464 -8.00 3.48 6.97
N PHE A 465 -7.71 3.38 5.67
CA PHE A 465 -6.62 2.56 5.15
C PHE A 465 -5.72 3.39 4.23
N MET A 466 -4.46 3.00 4.19
CA MET A 466 -3.50 3.61 3.28
C MET A 466 -2.67 2.52 2.62
N GLY A 467 -2.53 2.59 1.30
CA GLY A 467 -1.53 1.80 0.60
C GLY A 467 -0.13 2.24 1.03
N ASN A 468 0.68 1.30 1.51
CA ASN A 468 2.10 1.54 1.70
C ASN A 468 2.83 1.60 0.37
N THR A 469 2.11 1.25 -0.71
CA THR A 469 2.60 1.14 -2.07
C THR A 469 3.83 0.23 -2.17
N PHE A 470 4.54 0.30 -3.25
CA PHE A 470 5.72 -0.54 -3.54
C PHE A 470 6.99 -0.15 -2.74
N ASP A 471 6.98 1.02 -2.09
CA ASP A 471 8.13 1.53 -1.34
C ASP A 471 7.71 2.51 -0.23
N PRO A 472 8.27 2.39 1.00
CA PRO A 472 7.89 3.25 2.12
C PRO A 472 8.14 4.75 1.90
N THR A 473 9.12 5.14 1.07
CA THR A 473 9.34 6.56 0.73
C THR A 473 8.15 7.14 -0.05
N VAL A 474 7.44 6.31 -0.83
CA VAL A 474 6.26 6.75 -1.59
C VAL A 474 4.99 6.63 -0.76
N GLY A 475 4.77 5.47 -0.13
CA GLY A 475 3.51 5.17 0.54
C GLY A 475 3.44 5.58 2.01
N VAL A 476 4.53 5.44 2.76
CA VAL A 476 4.55 5.66 4.22
C VAL A 476 5.00 7.08 4.59
N GLN A 477 6.04 7.59 3.93
CA GLN A 477 6.55 8.95 4.22
C GLN A 477 5.44 10.01 4.15
N ARG A 478 4.51 9.90 3.21
CA ARG A 478 3.40 10.87 3.05
C ARG A 478 2.51 10.99 4.29
N ILE A 479 2.48 9.97 5.15
CA ILE A 479 1.63 9.88 6.34
C ILE A 479 2.33 10.50 7.56
N TYR A 480 3.64 10.32 7.68
CA TYR A 480 4.38 10.65 8.89
C TYR A 480 5.32 11.86 8.78
N TRP A 481 5.71 12.25 7.56
CA TRP A 481 6.64 13.36 7.38
C TRP A 481 5.98 14.71 7.67
N SER A 482 6.59 15.53 8.52
CA SER A 482 6.02 16.82 8.93
C SER A 482 5.74 17.77 7.76
N LYS A 483 6.63 17.77 6.74
CA LYS A 483 6.47 18.60 5.52
C LYS A 483 5.28 18.17 4.63
N ASN A 484 4.67 17.03 4.92
CA ASN A 484 3.42 16.58 4.28
C ASN A 484 2.16 16.94 5.10
N PHE A 485 2.29 17.67 6.18
CA PHE A 485 1.17 18.36 6.78
C PHE A 485 0.74 19.51 5.87
N LYS A 486 -0.26 19.25 5.05
CA LYS A 486 -0.76 20.17 4.01
C LYS A 486 -2.29 20.12 3.98
N PRO A 487 -2.99 20.89 4.84
CA PRO A 487 -4.45 20.97 4.78
C PRO A 487 -4.94 21.27 3.36
N GLY A 488 -5.94 20.49 2.90
CA GLY A 488 -6.42 20.51 1.52
C GLY A 488 -5.78 19.47 0.59
N VAL A 489 -4.73 18.76 1.03
CA VAL A 489 -4.14 17.64 0.28
C VAL A 489 -4.61 16.31 0.89
N PRO A 490 -5.51 15.57 0.22
CA PRO A 490 -6.01 14.30 0.72
C PRO A 490 -4.91 13.25 0.90
N PHE A 491 -5.11 12.35 1.85
CA PHE A 491 -4.23 11.20 2.10
C PHE A 491 -2.76 11.56 2.36
N SER A 492 -2.54 12.70 2.99
CA SER A 492 -1.25 13.18 3.50
C SER A 492 -1.17 13.02 5.03
N ASN A 493 -0.23 13.71 5.70
CA ASN A 493 -0.11 13.72 7.16
C ASN A 493 -1.33 14.40 7.81
N ALA A 494 -2.44 13.68 7.97
CA ALA A 494 -3.65 14.18 8.61
C ALA A 494 -3.51 14.30 10.14
N SER A 495 -2.58 13.57 10.76
CA SER A 495 -2.37 13.62 12.21
C SER A 495 -1.78 14.94 12.69
N HIS A 496 -1.14 15.73 11.84
CA HIS A 496 -0.27 16.87 12.22
C HIS A 496 0.92 16.39 13.08
N TYR A 497 1.45 15.21 12.74
CA TYR A 497 2.63 14.69 13.41
C TYR A 497 3.88 15.48 12.98
N GLU A 498 4.62 15.96 13.98
CA GLU A 498 5.88 16.67 13.80
C GLU A 498 6.92 16.07 14.76
N ASN A 499 7.96 15.47 14.18
CA ASN A 499 9.09 14.93 14.94
C ASN A 499 10.36 15.00 14.09
N ALA A 500 11.34 15.77 14.53
CA ALA A 500 12.59 16.01 13.80
C ALA A 500 13.41 14.74 13.55
N ASP A 501 13.37 13.75 14.46
CA ASP A 501 14.08 12.48 14.30
C ASP A 501 13.39 11.60 13.26
N ALA A 502 12.05 11.52 13.29
CA ALA A 502 11.28 10.81 12.28
C ALA A 502 11.49 11.43 10.88
N ASP A 503 11.47 12.75 10.79
CA ASP A 503 11.76 13.48 9.54
C ASP A 503 13.16 13.16 9.01
N ARG A 504 14.18 13.24 9.87
CA ARG A 504 15.56 12.93 9.53
C ARG A 504 15.70 11.49 9.02
N LEU A 505 15.04 10.52 9.65
CA LEU A 505 15.07 9.12 9.22
C LEU A 505 14.39 8.94 7.85
N LEU A 506 13.22 9.53 7.63
CA LEU A 506 12.51 9.47 6.36
C LEU A 506 13.33 10.13 5.22
N GLU A 507 13.91 11.29 5.48
CA GLU A 507 14.74 12.02 4.51
C GLU A 507 16.04 11.24 4.20
N ALA A 508 16.66 10.62 5.19
CA ALA A 508 17.84 9.79 5.01
C ALA A 508 17.52 8.52 4.20
N ALA A 509 16.40 7.84 4.50
CA ALA A 509 15.96 6.66 3.76
C ALA A 509 15.64 6.97 2.29
N ALA A 510 15.12 8.17 2.00
CA ALA A 510 14.76 8.60 0.66
C ALA A 510 15.98 8.72 -0.29
N VAL A 511 17.19 8.90 0.25
CA VAL A 511 18.41 9.09 -0.53
C VAL A 511 19.49 8.02 -0.30
N ALA A 512 19.24 7.06 0.60
CA ALA A 512 20.22 6.02 0.93
C ALA A 512 20.35 5.01 -0.22
N VAL A 513 21.46 5.05 -0.94
CA VAL A 513 21.76 4.16 -2.08
C VAL A 513 22.03 2.73 -1.59
N ASP A 514 22.73 2.57 -0.46
CA ASP A 514 22.96 1.27 0.14
C ASP A 514 21.65 0.69 0.71
N ARG A 515 21.25 -0.45 0.15
CA ARG A 515 19.98 -1.11 0.49
C ARG A 515 19.91 -1.53 1.97
N ASN A 516 21.00 -2.08 2.51
CA ASN A 516 20.98 -2.58 3.90
C ASN A 516 20.89 -1.41 4.89
N LYS A 517 21.65 -0.35 4.65
CA LYS A 517 21.55 0.88 5.42
C LYS A 517 20.14 1.48 5.36
N ARG A 518 19.51 1.46 4.19
CA ARG A 518 18.15 1.96 4.01
C ARG A 518 17.13 1.14 4.81
N ILE A 519 17.27 -0.18 4.84
CA ILE A 519 16.43 -1.08 5.65
C ILE A 519 16.58 -0.76 7.14
N GLU A 520 17.80 -0.58 7.63
CA GLU A 520 18.07 -0.23 9.03
C GLU A 520 17.43 1.11 9.41
N ILE A 521 17.53 2.13 8.55
CA ILE A 521 16.87 3.42 8.75
C ILE A 521 15.36 3.27 8.87
N PHE A 522 14.72 2.47 8.00
CA PHE A 522 13.28 2.23 8.11
C PHE A 522 12.88 1.42 9.34
N LYS A 523 13.72 0.53 9.85
CA LYS A 523 13.48 -0.13 11.14
C LYS A 523 13.52 0.85 12.30
N GLU A 524 14.55 1.70 12.36
CA GLU A 524 14.65 2.76 13.37
C GLU A 524 13.43 3.70 13.31
N PHE A 525 13.01 4.09 12.11
CA PHE A 525 11.81 4.90 11.90
C PHE A 525 10.55 4.21 12.46
N GLN A 526 10.35 2.92 12.19
CA GLN A 526 9.16 2.20 12.66
C GLN A 526 9.10 2.12 14.18
N LEU A 527 10.23 1.89 14.86
CA LEU A 527 10.30 1.91 16.31
C LEU A 527 9.94 3.29 16.88
N LYS A 528 10.48 4.35 16.27
CA LYS A 528 10.21 5.73 16.69
C LYS A 528 8.74 6.11 16.59
N VAL A 529 8.11 5.83 15.46
CA VAL A 529 6.70 6.22 15.26
C VAL A 529 5.72 5.29 15.97
N ALA A 530 6.14 4.08 16.34
CA ALA A 530 5.35 3.21 17.20
C ALA A 530 5.29 3.74 18.64
N ASP A 531 6.40 4.27 19.16
CA ASP A 531 6.45 4.92 20.47
C ASP A 531 5.64 6.23 20.50
N ASP A 532 5.81 7.10 19.50
CA ASP A 532 5.07 8.37 19.40
C ASP A 532 3.57 8.18 19.10
N LEU A 533 3.21 7.08 18.45
CA LEU A 533 1.86 6.65 18.10
C LEU A 533 0.96 7.73 17.47
N PRO A 534 1.39 8.48 16.45
CA PRO A 534 0.51 9.43 15.77
C PRO A 534 -0.57 8.73 14.94
N VAL A 535 -0.27 7.51 14.52
CA VAL A 535 -1.13 6.60 13.76
C VAL A 535 -1.04 5.21 14.40
N TYR A 536 -2.17 4.66 14.75
CA TYR A 536 -2.26 3.31 15.30
C TYR A 536 -2.59 2.32 14.17
N ASN A 537 -1.58 1.57 13.75
CA ASN A 537 -1.72 0.58 12.70
C ASN A 537 -2.45 -0.67 13.21
N LEU A 538 -3.38 -1.21 12.42
CA LEU A 538 -4.27 -2.29 12.83
C LEU A 538 -4.02 -3.59 12.09
N ILE A 539 -4.41 -3.62 10.82
CA ILE A 539 -4.50 -4.83 10.00
C ILE A 539 -3.93 -4.54 8.62
N THR A 540 -2.96 -5.31 8.18
CA THR A 540 -2.65 -5.41 6.74
C THR A 540 -3.74 -6.22 6.09
N LEU A 541 -4.45 -5.61 5.13
CA LEU A 541 -5.55 -6.26 4.43
C LEU A 541 -5.01 -7.36 3.51
N LYS A 542 -5.59 -8.55 3.60
CA LYS A 542 -5.51 -9.57 2.55
C LYS A 542 -6.72 -9.36 1.64
N GLN A 543 -6.53 -8.57 0.61
CA GLN A 543 -7.52 -8.47 -0.43
C GLN A 543 -7.68 -9.80 -1.13
N VAL A 544 -8.86 -10.08 -1.67
CA VAL A 544 -9.16 -11.35 -2.28
C VAL A 544 -9.51 -11.20 -3.76
N THR A 545 -9.08 -12.17 -4.54
CA THR A 545 -9.54 -12.41 -5.91
C THR A 545 -10.39 -13.68 -5.91
N LEU A 546 -11.65 -13.57 -6.29
CA LEU A 546 -12.49 -14.70 -6.66
C LEU A 546 -12.30 -15.01 -8.14
N TYR A 547 -12.09 -16.27 -8.46
CA TYR A 547 -11.84 -16.65 -9.85
C TYR A 547 -12.45 -18.01 -10.20
N ASN A 548 -12.83 -18.14 -11.49
CA ASN A 548 -13.28 -19.41 -12.04
C ASN A 548 -12.08 -20.34 -12.24
N LYS A 549 -12.17 -21.59 -11.76
CA LYS A 549 -11.11 -22.61 -11.83
C LYS A 549 -10.59 -22.90 -13.23
N ARG A 550 -11.42 -22.64 -14.26
CA ARG A 550 -11.02 -22.78 -15.66
C ARG A 550 -9.96 -21.77 -16.09
N VAL A 551 -9.74 -20.70 -15.29
CA VAL A 551 -8.83 -19.60 -15.61
C VAL A 551 -7.53 -19.75 -14.84
N HIS A 552 -6.42 -19.73 -15.55
CA HIS A 552 -5.07 -19.91 -15.02
C HIS A 552 -4.17 -18.73 -15.38
N GLY A 553 -3.07 -18.55 -14.64
CA GLY A 553 -2.07 -17.51 -14.92
C GLY A 553 -2.53 -16.09 -14.65
N HIS A 554 -3.60 -15.90 -13.83
CA HIS A 554 -4.19 -14.58 -13.53
C HIS A 554 -3.41 -13.78 -12.50
N THR A 555 -2.70 -14.42 -11.58
CA THR A 555 -1.96 -13.77 -10.49
C THR A 555 -0.54 -14.29 -10.46
N VAL A 556 0.39 -13.57 -11.07
CA VAL A 556 1.79 -13.98 -11.26
C VAL A 556 2.80 -12.93 -10.82
N THR A 557 2.32 -11.74 -10.44
CA THR A 557 3.12 -10.56 -10.06
C THR A 557 2.59 -9.94 -8.78
N ALA A 558 3.35 -9.01 -8.20
CA ALA A 558 2.98 -8.26 -6.97
C ALA A 558 1.70 -7.42 -7.13
N ASP A 559 1.38 -7.00 -8.35
CA ASP A 559 0.19 -6.20 -8.70
C ASP A 559 -0.97 -7.05 -9.25
N GLY A 560 -0.84 -8.39 -9.27
CA GLY A 560 -1.91 -9.35 -9.52
C GLY A 560 -2.77 -9.03 -10.74
N LEU A 561 -4.07 -8.77 -10.52
CA LEU A 561 -4.98 -8.41 -11.60
C LEU A 561 -4.73 -6.99 -12.17
N CYS A 562 -3.90 -6.15 -11.56
CA CYS A 562 -3.40 -4.92 -12.15
C CYS A 562 -2.16 -5.16 -13.05
N GLY A 563 -1.62 -6.39 -13.12
CA GLY A 563 -0.60 -6.80 -14.08
C GLY A 563 -1.13 -6.91 -15.51
N ASN A 564 -0.26 -7.21 -16.47
CA ASN A 564 -0.61 -7.23 -17.91
C ASN A 564 -1.45 -8.45 -18.34
N LEU A 565 -1.52 -9.49 -17.53
CA LEU A 565 -2.27 -10.74 -17.78
C LEU A 565 -1.87 -11.47 -19.08
N ALA A 566 -0.66 -11.26 -19.58
CA ALA A 566 -0.19 -11.94 -20.81
C ALA A 566 -0.17 -13.48 -20.66
N GLY A 567 0.08 -13.97 -19.43
CA GLY A 567 0.11 -15.40 -19.11
C GLY A 567 -1.24 -16.08 -18.91
N LEU A 568 -2.35 -15.34 -19.07
CA LEU A 568 -3.71 -15.82 -18.85
C LEU A 568 -4.10 -16.89 -19.88
N TYR A 569 -4.65 -18.03 -19.44
CA TYR A 569 -5.20 -19.08 -20.31
C TYR A 569 -6.40 -19.76 -19.65
N VAL A 570 -7.20 -20.45 -20.43
CA VAL A 570 -8.40 -21.17 -19.98
C VAL A 570 -8.27 -22.66 -20.31
N ASP A 571 -8.95 -23.50 -19.53
CA ASP A 571 -9.16 -24.90 -19.86
C ASP A 571 -9.96 -25.02 -21.17
N ALA A 572 -9.79 -26.17 -21.85
CA ALA A 572 -10.44 -26.46 -23.13
C ALA A 572 -11.96 -26.65 -22.97
#